data_ab9dd183c8570b807f8b9aae9cce2d52
#
_entry.id   ab9dd183c8570b807f8b9aae9cce2d52
#
_cell.length_a   1.000
_cell.length_b   1.000
_cell.length_c   1.000
_cell.angle_alpha   90.00
_cell.angle_beta   90.00
_cell.angle_gamma   90.00
#
_symmetry.space_group_name_H-M   'P 1'
#
loop_
_entity.id
_entity.type
_entity.pdbx_description
1 polymer ?
#
loop_
_entity_poly.entity_id
_entity_poly.type
_entity_poly.pdbx_seq_one_letter_code
_entity_poly.pdbx_strand_id
1 'polypeptide(L)'
;MASKSADVTAKMGEYKVTKEASDKFVHRGQRVNFTVTTQMAPKSNEDGDNLTQFKVIDTSTGLKADSFVLGTVTIAGEAKTIDANKAVAVANNDGTVTYTVDLSEFIAGTESGSTITVEYSAVVENDHTYNNSATASAETVGYTPARVDGFEGSVTLKKVDKNGNVLNGAEFQLLKVTPATEEGAEATKTPVSVVPVKDANGRDKAGEYKVALDGEEGATTTLVATNGTLKVTGLDEGNYEFKETKAPTGYSVNSENKAFTITAEEKEVTKDAGEFVNTKLSALPETGGIGTTIFTIVGCGIMIAAAGLFFASRRKENR
;
A
#
# COMPACT_ATOMS: atom_id res chain seq x y z
N MET A 1 64.35 20.95 32.01
CA MET A 1 63.56 19.68 32.01
C MET A 1 62.24 19.95 31.34
N ALA A 2 62.06 19.48 30.14
CA ALA A 2 60.81 19.67 29.38
C ALA A 2 59.91 18.47 29.71
N SER A 3 58.73 18.76 30.28
CA SER A 3 57.70 17.74 30.50
C SER A 3 57.06 17.45 29.16
N LYS A 4 57.18 16.23 28.66
CA LYS A 4 56.38 15.69 27.58
C LYS A 4 54.99 15.50 28.13
N SER A 5 54.01 16.30 27.64
CA SER A 5 52.61 15.92 27.74
C SER A 5 52.39 14.74 26.80
N ALA A 6 52.11 13.57 27.34
CA ALA A 6 51.61 12.45 26.56
C ALA A 6 50.18 12.78 26.18
N ASP A 7 49.91 13.03 24.89
CA ASP A 7 48.58 12.96 24.35
C ASP A 7 48.08 11.50 24.47
N VAL A 8 47.36 11.23 25.55
CA VAL A 8 46.56 10.02 25.67
C VAL A 8 45.28 10.28 24.87
N THR A 9 45.34 10.02 23.58
CA THR A 9 44.10 9.84 22.81
C THR A 9 43.48 8.53 23.31
N ALA A 10 42.62 8.64 24.31
CA ALA A 10 41.78 7.55 24.71
C ALA A 10 41.05 7.04 23.51
N LYS A 11 41.30 5.80 23.10
CA LYS A 11 40.57 5.12 22.06
C LYS A 11 39.18 4.82 22.65
N MET A 12 38.29 5.80 22.60
CA MET A 12 36.89 5.56 22.97
C MET A 12 36.39 4.46 22.03
N GLY A 13 36.15 3.28 22.59
CA GLY A 13 35.51 2.21 21.84
C GLY A 13 34.19 2.77 21.29
N GLU A 14 34.09 2.80 19.97
CA GLU A 14 32.89 3.31 19.31
C GLU A 14 31.73 2.37 19.64
N TYR A 15 30.83 2.83 20.51
CA TYR A 15 29.63 2.08 20.84
C TYR A 15 28.68 2.14 19.67
N LYS A 16 28.24 0.96 19.22
CA LYS A 16 27.43 0.81 18.00
C LYS A 16 26.06 0.27 18.34
N VAL A 17 25.10 0.73 17.55
CA VAL A 17 23.80 0.09 17.43
C VAL A 17 23.79 -0.67 16.11
N THR A 18 23.20 -1.85 16.10
CA THR A 18 22.81 -2.55 14.88
C THR A 18 21.29 -2.70 14.86
N LYS A 19 20.71 -2.73 13.65
CA LYS A 19 19.28 -2.82 13.48
C LYS A 19 18.96 -3.72 12.30
N GLU A 20 17.96 -4.57 12.50
CA GLU A 20 17.43 -5.47 11.48
C GLU A 20 15.91 -5.32 11.41
N ALA A 21 15.34 -5.58 10.24
CA ALA A 21 13.92 -5.70 10.00
C ALA A 21 13.61 -7.08 9.45
N SER A 22 12.44 -7.66 9.78
CA SER A 22 12.01 -8.96 9.25
C SER A 22 11.84 -8.96 7.74
N ASP A 23 11.41 -7.83 7.20
CA ASP A 23 11.15 -7.64 5.77
C ASP A 23 11.62 -6.25 5.33
N LYS A 24 12.16 -6.19 4.13
CA LYS A 24 12.56 -4.93 3.49
C LYS A 24 11.58 -4.49 2.40
N PHE A 25 10.95 -5.44 1.71
CA PHE A 25 9.87 -5.13 0.78
C PHE A 25 8.53 -5.46 1.46
N VAL A 26 7.65 -4.47 1.56
CA VAL A 26 6.47 -4.50 2.43
C VAL A 26 5.27 -3.90 1.72
N HIS A 27 4.09 -4.14 2.25
CA HIS A 27 2.89 -3.41 1.84
C HIS A 27 2.40 -2.48 2.94
N ARG A 28 1.65 -1.47 2.58
CA ARG A 28 0.94 -0.62 3.54
C ARG A 28 -0.01 -1.47 4.39
N GLY A 29 0.07 -1.32 5.69
CA GLY A 29 -0.69 -2.13 6.67
C GLY A 29 0.04 -3.38 7.16
N GLN A 30 1.20 -3.74 6.59
CA GLN A 30 1.98 -4.86 7.07
C GLN A 30 2.61 -4.55 8.43
N ARG A 31 2.61 -5.55 9.33
CA ARG A 31 3.37 -5.48 10.56
C ARG A 31 4.79 -5.98 10.31
N VAL A 32 5.78 -5.15 10.63
CA VAL A 32 7.21 -5.46 10.51
C VAL A 32 7.80 -5.62 11.91
N ASN A 33 8.62 -6.67 12.08
CA ASN A 33 9.39 -6.89 13.31
C ASN A 33 10.78 -6.27 13.14
N PHE A 34 11.25 -5.63 14.21
CA PHE A 34 12.56 -5.00 14.28
C PHE A 34 13.36 -5.58 15.43
N THR A 35 14.65 -5.76 15.21
CA THR A 35 15.61 -6.16 16.24
C THR A 35 16.70 -5.10 16.32
N VAL A 36 16.85 -4.48 17.48
CA VAL A 36 17.90 -3.51 17.79
C VAL A 36 18.88 -4.15 18.75
N THR A 37 20.17 -4.20 18.39
CA THR A 37 21.22 -4.73 19.25
C THR A 37 22.23 -3.63 19.56
N THR A 38 22.58 -3.49 20.83
CA THR A 38 23.55 -2.53 21.33
C THR A 38 24.28 -3.10 22.56
N GLN A 39 25.01 -2.28 23.28
CA GLN A 39 25.73 -2.65 24.48
C GLN A 39 25.46 -1.67 25.60
N MET A 40 25.49 -2.17 26.86
CA MET A 40 25.39 -1.31 28.05
C MET A 40 26.58 -0.34 28.09
N ALA A 41 26.27 0.95 28.30
CA ALA A 41 27.27 2.00 28.43
C ALA A 41 28.22 1.78 29.64
N PRO A 42 29.41 2.40 29.62
CA PRO A 42 30.25 2.50 30.82
C PRO A 42 29.50 3.17 31.97
N LYS A 43 29.74 2.70 33.21
CA LYS A 43 29.05 3.24 34.40
C LYS A 43 29.52 4.65 34.79
N SER A 44 30.71 5.06 34.31
CA SER A 44 31.26 6.41 34.43
C SER A 44 32.16 6.71 33.23
N ASN A 45 32.24 7.97 32.83
CA ASN A 45 33.22 8.45 31.86
C ASN A 45 34.46 9.06 32.53
N GLU A 46 35.43 9.52 31.70
CA GLU A 46 36.66 10.16 32.17
C GLU A 46 36.41 11.52 32.82
N ASP A 47 35.30 12.18 32.49
CA ASP A 47 34.88 13.48 33.04
C ASP A 47 34.18 13.35 34.38
N GLY A 48 33.93 12.12 34.85
CA GLY A 48 33.29 11.83 36.14
C GLY A 48 31.75 11.77 36.11
N ASP A 49 31.15 11.81 34.91
CA ASP A 49 29.71 11.59 34.76
C ASP A 49 29.38 10.14 35.05
N ASN A 50 28.29 9.91 35.74
CA ASN A 50 27.80 8.58 36.06
C ASN A 50 26.59 8.24 35.16
N LEU A 51 26.50 6.97 34.77
CA LEU A 51 25.37 6.45 34.04
C LEU A 51 24.14 6.34 34.99
N THR A 52 23.16 7.18 34.78
CA THR A 52 21.90 7.19 35.53
C THR A 52 20.70 6.86 34.62
N GLN A 53 20.84 7.05 33.31
CA GLN A 53 19.83 6.73 32.34
C GLN A 53 20.43 5.91 31.18
N PHE A 54 19.68 4.91 30.76
CA PHE A 54 19.99 4.13 29.55
C PHE A 54 18.71 3.85 28.80
N LYS A 55 18.61 4.35 27.57
CA LYS A 55 17.43 4.19 26.73
C LYS A 55 17.81 3.73 25.34
N VAL A 56 17.06 2.80 24.78
CA VAL A 56 17.06 2.52 23.35
C VAL A 56 15.99 3.39 22.72
N ILE A 57 16.39 4.22 21.76
CA ILE A 57 15.52 5.19 21.09
C ILE A 57 15.52 4.88 19.61
N ASP A 58 14.33 4.84 19.03
CA ASP A 58 14.14 4.56 17.64
C ASP A 58 13.22 5.63 17.01
N THR A 59 13.63 6.20 15.90
CA THR A 59 12.88 7.24 15.20
C THR A 59 12.55 6.79 13.79
N SER A 60 11.29 6.80 13.44
CA SER A 60 10.81 6.37 12.14
C SER A 60 9.97 7.41 11.43
N THR A 61 9.90 7.31 10.12
CA THR A 61 8.83 7.85 9.28
C THR A 61 8.12 6.69 8.61
N GLY A 62 6.79 6.80 8.45
CA GLY A 62 6.00 5.80 7.75
C GLY A 62 5.59 4.57 8.57
N LEU A 63 5.84 4.55 9.87
CA LEU A 63 5.32 3.55 10.81
C LEU A 63 4.26 4.18 11.73
N LYS A 64 3.26 3.40 12.09
CA LYS A 64 2.11 3.84 12.89
C LYS A 64 2.42 3.75 14.39
N ALA A 65 2.34 4.87 15.12
CA ALA A 65 2.72 4.96 16.52
C ALA A 65 1.89 4.05 17.44
N ASP A 66 0.57 4.04 17.29
CA ASP A 66 -0.36 3.26 18.12
C ASP A 66 -0.34 1.76 17.82
N SER A 67 0.44 1.34 16.82
CA SER A 67 0.65 -0.06 16.46
C SER A 67 1.89 -0.68 17.11
N PHE A 68 2.69 0.09 17.84
CA PHE A 68 3.89 -0.39 18.52
C PHE A 68 3.57 -1.50 19.50
N VAL A 69 4.30 -2.60 19.40
CA VAL A 69 4.25 -3.72 20.34
C VAL A 69 5.68 -4.09 20.70
N LEU A 70 6.05 -3.94 21.98
CA LEU A 70 7.33 -4.42 22.49
C LEU A 70 7.34 -5.95 22.46
N GLY A 71 8.40 -6.52 21.91
CA GLY A 71 8.71 -7.95 21.94
C GLY A 71 9.63 -8.30 23.11
N THR A 72 10.58 -9.19 22.85
CA THR A 72 11.56 -9.62 23.87
C THR A 72 12.64 -8.56 24.05
N VAL A 73 12.98 -8.26 25.31
CA VAL A 73 14.18 -7.52 25.67
C VAL A 73 15.14 -8.46 26.35
N THR A 74 16.36 -8.56 25.83
CA THR A 74 17.41 -9.43 26.38
C THR A 74 18.60 -8.59 26.82
N ILE A 75 19.08 -8.78 28.05
CA ILE A 75 20.25 -8.11 28.59
C ILE A 75 21.24 -9.20 29.11
N ALA A 76 22.45 -9.17 28.58
CA ALA A 76 23.50 -10.19 28.90
C ALA A 76 23.01 -11.64 28.67
N GLY A 77 22.17 -11.87 27.66
CA GLY A 77 21.63 -13.20 27.35
C GLY A 77 20.37 -13.58 28.14
N GLU A 78 19.92 -12.77 29.08
CA GLU A 78 18.73 -13.04 29.89
C GLU A 78 17.54 -12.16 29.43
N ALA A 79 16.37 -12.78 29.26
CA ALA A 79 15.14 -12.05 28.99
C ALA A 79 14.73 -11.20 30.20
N LYS A 80 14.34 -9.97 29.95
CA LYS A 80 13.89 -9.01 30.98
C LYS A 80 12.44 -8.60 30.72
N THR A 81 11.68 -8.46 31.80
CA THR A 81 10.34 -7.88 31.75
C THR A 81 10.46 -6.35 31.84
N ILE A 82 9.84 -5.65 30.94
CA ILE A 82 9.82 -4.19 30.88
C ILE A 82 8.41 -3.71 31.18
N ASP A 83 8.27 -2.81 32.13
CA ASP A 83 6.99 -2.19 32.45
C ASP A 83 6.44 -1.40 31.24
N ALA A 84 5.15 -1.49 31.01
CA ALA A 84 4.51 -0.86 29.86
C ALA A 84 4.73 0.67 29.74
N ASN A 85 4.90 1.36 30.86
CA ASN A 85 5.22 2.79 30.90
C ASN A 85 6.69 3.12 30.56
N LYS A 86 7.53 2.09 30.43
CA LYS A 86 8.95 2.19 30.06
C LYS A 86 9.18 1.91 28.57
N ALA A 87 8.16 1.41 27.85
CA ALA A 87 8.21 1.14 26.43
C ALA A 87 7.07 1.91 25.75
N VAL A 88 7.38 3.05 25.15
CA VAL A 88 6.39 3.99 24.65
C VAL A 88 6.67 4.38 23.19
N ALA A 89 5.62 4.68 22.46
CA ALA A 89 5.68 5.26 21.12
C ALA A 89 4.97 6.62 21.11
N VAL A 90 5.59 7.62 20.53
CA VAL A 90 5.08 8.99 20.45
C VAL A 90 5.11 9.46 18.99
N ALA A 91 3.95 9.86 18.47
CA ALA A 91 3.87 10.56 17.19
C ALA A 91 4.30 12.03 17.41
N ASN A 92 5.26 12.49 16.62
CA ASN A 92 5.81 13.82 16.69
C ASN A 92 5.11 14.78 15.70
N ASN A 93 5.19 16.07 15.96
CA ASN A 93 4.57 17.08 15.08
C ASN A 93 5.23 17.22 13.70
N ASP A 94 6.42 16.66 13.52
CA ASP A 94 7.15 16.64 12.25
C ASP A 94 6.83 15.41 11.37
N GLY A 95 5.87 14.58 11.79
CA GLY A 95 5.47 13.36 11.09
C GLY A 95 6.36 12.16 11.37
N THR A 96 7.33 12.26 12.29
CA THR A 96 8.09 11.11 12.76
C THR A 96 7.38 10.43 13.95
N VAL A 97 7.77 9.19 14.20
CA VAL A 97 7.37 8.44 15.40
C VAL A 97 8.63 8.08 16.18
N THR A 98 8.66 8.39 17.47
CA THR A 98 9.74 7.98 18.36
C THR A 98 9.28 6.84 19.26
N TYR A 99 9.98 5.71 19.19
CA TYR A 99 9.84 4.57 20.10
C TYR A 99 10.96 4.65 21.13
N THR A 100 10.63 4.50 22.40
CA THR A 100 11.60 4.55 23.49
C THR A 100 11.41 3.34 24.39
N VAL A 101 12.50 2.63 24.67
CA VAL A 101 12.57 1.57 25.69
C VAL A 101 13.57 2.02 26.74
N ASP A 102 13.05 2.35 27.94
CA ASP A 102 13.86 2.81 29.08
C ASP A 102 14.34 1.59 29.89
N LEU A 103 15.64 1.39 29.88
CA LEU A 103 16.33 0.26 30.54
C LEU A 103 17.16 0.71 31.75
N SER A 104 16.91 1.93 32.25
CA SER A 104 17.71 2.55 33.33
C SER A 104 17.70 1.71 34.62
N GLU A 105 16.63 1.00 34.91
CA GLU A 105 16.52 0.13 36.09
C GLU A 105 17.50 -1.05 36.09
N PHE A 106 18.01 -1.46 34.91
CA PHE A 106 18.93 -2.58 34.77
C PHE A 106 20.41 -2.16 34.86
N ILE A 107 20.73 -0.86 34.92
CA ILE A 107 22.12 -0.35 34.95
C ILE A 107 22.91 -0.96 36.12
N ALA A 108 22.32 -0.98 37.32
CA ALA A 108 23.02 -1.45 38.53
C ALA A 108 23.46 -2.92 38.43
N GLY A 109 22.60 -3.77 37.86
CA GLY A 109 22.79 -5.21 37.72
C GLY A 109 23.49 -5.67 36.43
N THR A 110 23.88 -4.75 35.54
CA THR A 110 24.44 -5.07 34.22
C THR A 110 25.87 -4.56 34.12
N GLU A 111 26.80 -5.38 33.63
CA GLU A 111 28.19 -4.98 33.37
C GLU A 111 28.25 -4.10 32.10
N SER A 112 29.18 -3.12 32.10
CA SER A 112 29.47 -2.30 30.92
C SER A 112 29.91 -3.20 29.76
N GLY A 113 29.41 -2.92 28.55
CA GLY A 113 29.67 -3.71 27.35
C GLY A 113 28.81 -4.98 27.20
N SER A 114 27.93 -5.28 28.16
CA SER A 114 26.96 -6.36 28.02
C SER A 114 26.03 -6.13 26.84
N THR A 115 25.81 -7.16 26.03
CA THR A 115 24.90 -7.07 24.89
C THR A 115 23.45 -6.88 25.35
N ILE A 116 22.78 -5.98 24.67
CA ILE A 116 21.35 -5.66 24.86
C ILE A 116 20.66 -5.85 23.51
N THR A 117 19.60 -6.62 23.51
CA THR A 117 18.73 -6.78 22.31
C THR A 117 17.31 -6.37 22.67
N VAL A 118 16.74 -5.52 21.84
CA VAL A 118 15.34 -5.06 21.96
C VAL A 118 14.62 -5.46 20.68
N GLU A 119 13.59 -6.28 20.83
CA GLU A 119 12.69 -6.64 19.74
C GLU A 119 11.38 -5.84 19.89
N TYR A 120 10.85 -5.38 18.79
CA TYR A 120 9.53 -4.76 18.73
C TYR A 120 8.92 -4.88 17.34
N SER A 121 7.65 -4.56 17.21
CA SER A 121 6.99 -4.50 15.90
C SER A 121 6.11 -3.27 15.77
N ALA A 122 5.91 -2.81 14.53
CA ALA A 122 5.02 -1.72 14.17
C ALA A 122 4.41 -1.94 12.78
N VAL A 123 3.30 -1.26 12.49
CA VAL A 123 2.58 -1.35 11.21
C VAL A 123 3.06 -0.26 10.27
N VAL A 124 3.30 -0.61 9.01
CA VAL A 124 3.62 0.31 7.94
C VAL A 124 2.38 1.15 7.60
N GLU A 125 2.48 2.47 7.73
CA GLU A 125 1.39 3.41 7.44
C GLU A 125 1.60 4.19 6.14
N ASN A 126 2.86 4.42 5.77
CA ASN A 126 3.20 5.10 4.52
C ASN A 126 2.78 4.23 3.32
N ASP A 127 2.61 4.87 2.17
CA ASP A 127 2.23 4.25 0.91
C ASP A 127 3.37 4.21 -0.13
N HIS A 128 4.60 4.48 0.32
CA HIS A 128 5.82 4.44 -0.52
C HIS A 128 6.97 3.70 0.18
N THR A 129 7.45 4.26 1.29
CA THR A 129 8.57 3.72 2.04
C THR A 129 8.42 4.04 3.52
N TYR A 130 9.06 3.25 4.38
CA TYR A 130 9.36 3.68 5.74
C TYR A 130 10.87 3.77 5.92
N ASN A 131 11.30 4.59 6.86
CA ASN A 131 12.64 4.53 7.40
C ASN A 131 12.59 4.46 8.93
N ASN A 132 13.60 3.80 9.50
CA ASN A 132 13.61 3.52 10.92
C ASN A 132 15.05 3.50 11.43
N SER A 133 15.41 4.45 12.30
CA SER A 133 16.78 4.67 12.79
C SER A 133 16.83 4.51 14.30
N ALA A 134 17.62 3.53 14.77
CA ALA A 134 17.81 3.26 16.19
C ALA A 134 19.12 3.85 16.69
N THR A 135 19.10 4.35 17.92
CA THR A 135 20.27 4.72 18.71
C THR A 135 20.10 4.30 20.17
N ALA A 136 21.16 4.38 20.96
CA ALA A 136 21.04 4.34 22.40
C ALA A 136 21.44 5.70 22.99
N SER A 137 20.86 6.06 24.13
CA SER A 137 21.14 7.29 24.86
C SER A 137 21.66 6.95 26.26
N ALA A 138 22.83 7.51 26.57
CA ALA A 138 23.49 7.40 27.86
C ALA A 138 24.34 8.65 28.11
N GLU A 139 24.56 9.01 29.38
CA GLU A 139 25.36 10.20 29.71
C GLU A 139 26.85 9.99 29.52
N THR A 140 27.31 8.74 29.54
CA THR A 140 28.73 8.38 29.60
C THR A 140 29.40 8.17 28.25
N VAL A 141 28.61 7.96 27.17
CA VAL A 141 29.14 7.62 25.85
C VAL A 141 28.11 7.92 24.74
N GLY A 142 28.59 8.30 23.57
CA GLY A 142 27.77 8.39 22.36
C GLY A 142 27.67 7.07 21.62
N TYR A 143 26.54 6.83 20.97
CA TYR A 143 26.28 5.66 20.12
C TYR A 143 26.20 6.03 18.68
N THR A 144 26.81 5.21 17.80
CA THR A 144 26.58 5.33 16.35
C THR A 144 25.23 4.68 16.01
N PRO A 145 24.28 5.46 15.44
CA PRO A 145 22.95 4.93 15.10
C PRO A 145 23.01 3.93 13.94
N ALA A 146 22.00 3.06 13.89
CA ALA A 146 21.76 2.16 12.77
C ALA A 146 20.37 2.42 12.17
N ARG A 147 20.24 2.26 10.85
CA ARG A 147 19.02 2.50 10.13
C ARG A 147 18.65 1.31 9.24
N VAL A 148 17.37 1.06 9.12
CA VAL A 148 16.76 0.19 8.11
C VAL A 148 15.69 0.96 7.36
N ASP A 149 15.52 0.64 6.07
CA ASP A 149 14.48 1.20 5.21
C ASP A 149 13.60 0.07 4.68
N GLY A 150 12.32 0.35 4.49
CA GLY A 150 11.38 -0.55 3.83
C GLY A 150 10.84 0.10 2.56
N PHE A 151 10.52 -0.73 1.57
CA PHE A 151 10.09 -0.33 0.23
C PHE A 151 8.77 -0.98 -0.12
N GLU A 152 7.99 -0.33 -0.97
CA GLU A 152 6.65 -0.77 -1.37
C GLU A 152 6.52 -0.77 -2.89
N GLY A 153 5.55 -1.57 -3.37
CA GLY A 153 5.17 -1.59 -4.76
C GLY A 153 4.07 -0.59 -5.10
N SER A 154 4.08 -0.13 -6.33
CA SER A 154 3.01 0.65 -6.92
C SER A 154 2.71 0.20 -8.34
N VAL A 155 1.52 0.52 -8.85
CA VAL A 155 1.13 0.21 -10.22
C VAL A 155 0.39 1.38 -10.84
N THR A 156 0.62 1.58 -12.14
CA THR A 156 -0.16 2.49 -12.99
C THR A 156 -0.87 1.71 -14.09
N LEU A 157 -2.08 2.14 -14.45
CA LEU A 157 -2.87 1.64 -15.57
C LEU A 157 -3.39 2.82 -16.38
N LYS A 158 -3.32 2.73 -17.72
CA LYS A 158 -3.85 3.73 -18.64
C LYS A 158 -5.14 3.21 -19.27
N LYS A 159 -6.23 3.96 -19.12
CA LYS A 159 -7.56 3.63 -19.67
C LYS A 159 -7.80 4.35 -20.97
N VAL A 160 -7.94 3.59 -22.06
CA VAL A 160 -8.05 4.14 -23.42
C VAL A 160 -9.10 3.42 -24.26
N ASP A 161 -9.49 4.03 -25.39
CA ASP A 161 -10.18 3.34 -26.48
C ASP A 161 -9.17 2.70 -27.47
N LYS A 162 -9.67 1.98 -28.47
CA LYS A 162 -8.85 1.32 -29.50
C LYS A 162 -8.01 2.29 -30.36
N ASN A 163 -8.26 3.59 -30.30
CA ASN A 163 -7.50 4.62 -31.00
C ASN A 163 -6.48 5.32 -30.09
N GLY A 164 -6.36 4.88 -28.83
CA GLY A 164 -5.48 5.48 -27.83
C GLY A 164 -6.08 6.72 -27.14
N ASN A 165 -7.34 7.08 -27.41
CA ASN A 165 -8.00 8.20 -26.73
C ASN A 165 -8.30 7.84 -25.29
N VAL A 166 -8.02 8.76 -24.37
CA VAL A 166 -8.23 8.62 -22.93
C VAL A 166 -9.71 8.46 -22.60
N LEU A 167 -10.04 7.53 -21.71
CA LEU A 167 -11.40 7.28 -21.25
C LEU A 167 -11.53 7.52 -19.75
N ASN A 168 -12.67 8.11 -19.34
CA ASN A 168 -12.98 8.44 -17.95
C ASN A 168 -14.14 7.62 -17.41
N GLY A 169 -14.15 7.37 -16.09
CA GLY A 169 -15.29 6.79 -15.38
C GLY A 169 -15.43 5.29 -15.53
N ALA A 170 -14.40 4.59 -16.04
CA ALA A 170 -14.34 3.14 -15.91
C ALA A 170 -14.10 2.77 -14.45
N GLU A 171 -14.80 1.73 -13.96
CA GLU A 171 -14.61 1.20 -12.63
C GLU A 171 -13.89 -0.14 -12.68
N PHE A 172 -12.95 -0.32 -11.75
CA PHE A 172 -12.10 -1.51 -11.67
C PHE A 172 -12.10 -2.09 -10.26
N GLN A 173 -11.73 -3.35 -10.18
CA GLN A 173 -11.17 -3.97 -8.99
C GLN A 173 -9.71 -4.33 -9.25
N LEU A 174 -8.85 -4.12 -8.27
CA LEU A 174 -7.51 -4.69 -8.22
C LEU A 174 -7.58 -5.98 -7.43
N LEU A 175 -7.18 -7.09 -8.03
CA LEU A 175 -7.22 -8.42 -7.42
C LEU A 175 -5.78 -8.90 -7.17
N LYS A 176 -5.48 -9.32 -5.92
CA LYS A 176 -4.26 -10.10 -5.61
C LYS A 176 -4.52 -11.54 -6.00
N VAL A 177 -3.62 -12.12 -6.81
CA VAL A 177 -3.72 -13.48 -7.32
C VAL A 177 -2.77 -14.39 -6.54
N THR A 178 -3.32 -15.26 -5.71
CA THR A 178 -2.54 -16.28 -4.99
C THR A 178 -2.59 -17.57 -5.77
N PRO A 179 -1.44 -18.07 -6.26
CA PRO A 179 -1.38 -19.36 -6.97
C PRO A 179 -1.95 -20.49 -6.11
N ALA A 180 -2.56 -21.47 -6.74
CA ALA A 180 -2.97 -22.67 -6.07
C ALA A 180 -1.74 -23.47 -5.59
N THR A 181 -1.84 -24.05 -4.40
CA THR A 181 -0.80 -24.91 -3.81
C THR A 181 -0.99 -26.38 -4.16
N GLU A 182 -2.19 -26.75 -4.60
CA GLU A 182 -2.55 -28.13 -4.96
C GLU A 182 -2.69 -28.26 -6.49
N GLU A 183 -2.27 -29.39 -7.03
CA GLU A 183 -2.37 -29.69 -8.46
C GLU A 183 -3.85 -29.77 -8.88
N GLY A 184 -4.24 -28.97 -9.88
CA GLY A 184 -5.62 -28.90 -10.38
C GLY A 184 -6.53 -27.91 -9.65
N ALA A 185 -6.09 -27.24 -8.58
CA ALA A 185 -6.82 -26.16 -7.96
C ALA A 185 -6.66 -24.83 -8.75
N GLU A 186 -7.68 -23.98 -8.69
CA GLU A 186 -7.61 -22.64 -9.28
C GLU A 186 -6.93 -21.62 -8.35
N ALA A 187 -6.26 -20.64 -8.93
CA ALA A 187 -5.68 -19.53 -8.19
C ALA A 187 -6.78 -18.71 -7.49
N THR A 188 -6.55 -18.35 -6.24
CA THR A 188 -7.47 -17.50 -5.47
C THR A 188 -7.25 -16.03 -5.86
N LYS A 189 -8.36 -15.31 -6.11
CA LYS A 189 -8.37 -13.89 -6.45
C LYS A 189 -9.08 -13.09 -5.38
N THR A 190 -8.35 -12.27 -4.66
CA THR A 190 -8.87 -11.47 -3.55
C THR A 190 -8.83 -9.98 -3.89
N PRO A 191 -9.96 -9.25 -3.82
CA PRO A 191 -9.96 -7.81 -4.02
C PRO A 191 -9.08 -7.09 -3.00
N VAL A 192 -8.22 -6.20 -3.47
CA VAL A 192 -7.40 -5.32 -2.64
C VAL A 192 -8.27 -4.16 -2.18
N SER A 193 -8.35 -3.96 -0.87
CA SER A 193 -9.01 -2.80 -0.28
C SER A 193 -8.11 -1.58 -0.39
N VAL A 194 -8.65 -0.45 -0.84
CA VAL A 194 -7.90 0.79 -1.07
C VAL A 194 -8.66 2.01 -0.53
N VAL A 195 -7.94 3.09 -0.28
CA VAL A 195 -8.52 4.41 -0.02
C VAL A 195 -7.97 5.42 -1.03
N PRO A 196 -8.74 6.47 -1.39
CA PRO A 196 -8.23 7.55 -2.22
C PRO A 196 -7.02 8.26 -1.58
N VAL A 197 -6.01 8.58 -2.38
CA VAL A 197 -4.91 9.45 -1.94
C VAL A 197 -5.43 10.88 -1.81
N LYS A 198 -5.07 11.58 -0.73
CA LYS A 198 -5.45 12.98 -0.51
C LYS A 198 -4.34 13.92 -1.01
N ASP A 199 -4.74 15.08 -1.52
CA ASP A 199 -3.82 16.18 -1.79
C ASP A 199 -3.52 16.96 -0.48
N ALA A 200 -2.66 17.99 -0.56
CA ALA A 200 -2.31 18.84 0.58
C ALA A 200 -3.50 19.61 1.19
N ASN A 201 -4.65 19.69 0.48
CA ASN A 201 -5.87 20.33 0.94
C ASN A 201 -6.91 19.31 1.46
N GLY A 202 -6.54 18.03 1.57
CA GLY A 202 -7.40 16.94 2.02
C GLY A 202 -8.42 16.47 0.98
N ARG A 203 -8.28 16.86 -0.30
CA ARG A 203 -9.18 16.43 -1.39
C ARG A 203 -8.63 15.17 -2.05
N ASP A 204 -9.53 14.32 -2.53
CA ASP A 204 -9.14 13.11 -3.25
C ASP A 204 -8.40 13.46 -4.55
N LYS A 205 -7.23 12.88 -4.72
CA LYS A 205 -6.52 12.89 -6.00
C LYS A 205 -7.21 11.93 -6.94
N ALA A 206 -7.72 12.46 -8.03
CA ALA A 206 -8.52 11.70 -8.99
C ALA A 206 -7.70 10.56 -9.65
N GLY A 207 -8.19 9.33 -9.51
CA GLY A 207 -7.55 8.13 -10.05
C GLY A 207 -6.34 7.62 -9.27
N GLU A 208 -6.02 8.22 -8.11
CA GLU A 208 -4.93 7.77 -7.25
C GLU A 208 -5.45 7.13 -5.96
N TYR A 209 -4.96 5.95 -5.65
CA TYR A 209 -5.36 5.14 -4.50
C TYR A 209 -4.12 4.59 -3.80
N LYS A 210 -4.29 4.25 -2.51
CA LYS A 210 -3.31 3.48 -1.73
C LYS A 210 -4.01 2.33 -1.03
N VAL A 211 -3.28 1.25 -0.76
CA VAL A 211 -3.80 0.10 0.01
C VAL A 211 -4.37 0.61 1.34
N ALA A 212 -5.57 0.16 1.71
CA ALA A 212 -6.21 0.55 2.95
C ALA A 212 -5.58 -0.17 4.14
N LEU A 213 -5.49 0.53 5.29
CA LEU A 213 -5.25 -0.12 6.58
C LEU A 213 -6.52 -0.84 7.05
N ASP A 214 -6.36 -1.80 7.96
CA ASP A 214 -7.51 -2.48 8.55
C ASP A 214 -8.43 -1.47 9.26
N GLY A 215 -9.71 -1.46 8.84
CA GLY A 215 -10.72 -0.55 9.40
C GLY A 215 -10.56 0.92 8.98
N GLU A 216 -9.72 1.25 8.00
CA GLU A 216 -9.54 2.63 7.53
C GLU A 216 -10.84 3.17 6.91
N GLU A 217 -11.26 4.36 7.35
CA GLU A 217 -12.47 5.00 6.86
C GLU A 217 -12.37 5.34 5.37
N GLY A 218 -13.43 5.09 4.63
CA GLY A 218 -13.47 5.30 3.18
C GLY A 218 -12.85 4.17 2.36
N ALA A 219 -12.47 3.05 2.99
CA ALA A 219 -11.96 1.88 2.31
C ALA A 219 -12.98 1.32 1.30
N THR A 220 -12.52 1.00 0.10
CA THR A 220 -13.32 0.48 -1.01
C THR A 220 -12.51 -0.51 -1.83
N THR A 221 -13.19 -1.39 -2.56
CA THR A 221 -12.57 -2.25 -3.59
C THR A 221 -12.85 -1.75 -5.00
N THR A 222 -13.56 -0.62 -5.14
CA THR A 222 -13.86 0.00 -6.43
C THR A 222 -12.91 1.16 -6.71
N LEU A 223 -12.18 1.07 -7.80
CA LEU A 223 -11.26 2.09 -8.28
C LEU A 223 -11.85 2.74 -9.55
N VAL A 224 -11.85 4.06 -9.63
CA VAL A 224 -12.39 4.81 -10.78
C VAL A 224 -11.23 5.42 -11.57
N ALA A 225 -11.11 5.05 -12.85
CA ALA A 225 -10.13 5.66 -13.73
C ALA A 225 -10.54 7.11 -14.04
N THR A 226 -9.64 8.05 -13.79
CA THR A 226 -9.88 9.47 -14.02
C THR A 226 -8.78 10.05 -14.92
N ASN A 227 -9.14 10.84 -15.89
CA ASN A 227 -8.23 11.33 -16.95
C ASN A 227 -7.43 10.18 -17.60
N GLY A 228 -8.09 9.02 -17.74
CA GLY A 228 -7.48 7.80 -18.28
C GLY A 228 -6.39 7.19 -17.43
N THR A 229 -6.28 7.54 -16.16
CA THR A 229 -5.23 7.02 -15.29
C THR A 229 -5.82 6.36 -14.05
N LEU A 230 -5.22 5.24 -13.66
CA LEU A 230 -5.35 4.62 -12.35
C LEU A 230 -3.95 4.43 -11.79
N LYS A 231 -3.76 4.80 -10.51
CA LYS A 231 -2.53 4.54 -9.76
C LYS A 231 -2.88 3.94 -8.41
N VAL A 232 -2.18 2.87 -8.02
CA VAL A 232 -2.30 2.26 -6.69
C VAL A 232 -0.91 2.14 -6.09
N THR A 233 -0.74 2.58 -4.85
CA THR A 233 0.51 2.53 -4.07
C THR A 233 0.33 1.66 -2.82
N GLY A 234 1.42 1.31 -2.14
CA GLY A 234 1.40 0.50 -0.93
C GLY A 234 1.19 -0.99 -1.17
N LEU A 235 1.54 -1.49 -2.37
CA LEU A 235 1.40 -2.89 -2.74
C LEU A 235 2.62 -3.70 -2.31
N ASP A 236 2.37 -4.94 -1.90
CA ASP A 236 3.37 -5.98 -1.67
C ASP A 236 3.89 -6.58 -2.99
N GLU A 237 4.92 -7.41 -2.90
CA GLU A 237 5.26 -8.30 -4.00
C GLU A 237 4.13 -9.29 -4.29
N GLY A 238 4.04 -9.75 -5.52
CA GLY A 238 3.05 -10.75 -5.91
C GLY A 238 2.45 -10.52 -7.28
N ASN A 239 1.51 -11.40 -7.62
CA ASN A 239 0.74 -11.35 -8.84
C ASN A 239 -0.58 -10.62 -8.63
N TYR A 240 -0.90 -9.75 -9.56
CA TYR A 240 -2.11 -8.92 -9.50
C TYR A 240 -2.80 -8.87 -10.87
N GLU A 241 -4.07 -8.52 -10.87
CA GLU A 241 -4.80 -8.21 -12.08
C GLU A 241 -5.83 -7.09 -11.87
N PHE A 242 -5.96 -6.21 -12.84
CA PHE A 242 -7.09 -5.30 -12.93
C PHE A 242 -8.24 -5.99 -13.65
N LYS A 243 -9.42 -5.95 -13.03
CA LYS A 243 -10.69 -6.41 -13.59
C LYS A 243 -11.60 -5.22 -13.76
N GLU A 244 -12.06 -4.96 -14.98
CA GLU A 244 -13.06 -3.93 -15.22
C GLU A 244 -14.44 -4.40 -14.73
N THR A 245 -15.09 -3.64 -13.88
CA THR A 245 -16.43 -3.93 -13.37
C THR A 245 -17.50 -3.09 -14.06
N LYS A 246 -17.10 -1.92 -14.59
CA LYS A 246 -17.98 -1.04 -15.35
C LYS A 246 -17.19 -0.24 -16.40
N ALA A 247 -17.64 -0.31 -17.64
CA ALA A 247 -17.04 0.45 -18.71
C ALA A 247 -17.49 1.94 -18.70
N PRO A 248 -16.72 2.84 -19.32
CA PRO A 248 -17.18 4.20 -19.60
C PRO A 248 -18.46 4.20 -20.42
N THR A 249 -19.26 5.27 -20.28
CA THR A 249 -20.49 5.44 -21.04
C THR A 249 -20.24 5.32 -22.55
N GLY A 250 -21.00 4.45 -23.22
CA GLY A 250 -20.89 4.21 -24.66
C GLY A 250 -19.84 3.15 -25.06
N TYR A 251 -19.26 2.46 -24.08
CA TYR A 251 -18.29 1.39 -24.30
C TYR A 251 -18.76 0.07 -23.67
N SER A 252 -18.28 -1.04 -24.22
CA SER A 252 -18.49 -2.38 -23.67
C SER A 252 -17.45 -2.66 -22.58
N VAL A 253 -17.84 -3.36 -21.51
CA VAL A 253 -16.90 -3.89 -20.50
C VAL A 253 -15.94 -4.84 -21.21
N ASN A 254 -14.65 -4.66 -20.96
CA ASN A 254 -13.66 -5.62 -21.38
C ASN A 254 -13.56 -6.74 -20.32
N SER A 255 -13.89 -7.96 -20.72
CA SER A 255 -13.87 -9.14 -19.84
C SER A 255 -12.47 -9.70 -19.60
N GLU A 256 -11.45 -9.26 -20.37
CA GLU A 256 -10.07 -9.67 -20.19
C GLU A 256 -9.43 -8.86 -19.06
N ASN A 257 -9.00 -9.54 -18.00
CA ASN A 257 -8.28 -8.92 -16.91
C ASN A 257 -6.85 -8.55 -17.36
N LYS A 258 -6.32 -7.46 -16.80
CA LYS A 258 -4.95 -7.02 -17.06
C LYS A 258 -4.03 -7.47 -15.94
N ALA A 259 -3.31 -8.56 -16.18
CA ALA A 259 -2.37 -9.13 -15.22
C ALA A 259 -1.02 -8.39 -15.22
N PHE A 260 -0.38 -8.32 -14.04
CA PHE A 260 0.98 -7.84 -13.85
C PHE A 260 1.58 -8.46 -12.58
N THR A 261 2.91 -8.36 -12.44
CA THR A 261 3.64 -8.87 -11.27
C THR A 261 4.50 -7.75 -10.69
N ILE A 262 4.47 -7.60 -9.37
CA ILE A 262 5.42 -6.80 -8.60
C ILE A 262 6.44 -7.78 -8.01
N THR A 263 7.71 -7.54 -8.27
CA THR A 263 8.83 -8.32 -7.74
C THR A 263 9.52 -7.48 -6.66
N ALA A 264 9.77 -8.08 -5.49
CA ALA A 264 10.47 -7.43 -4.40
C ALA A 264 11.89 -7.01 -4.80
N GLU A 265 12.24 -5.76 -4.53
CA GLU A 265 13.58 -5.20 -4.71
C GLU A 265 13.94 -4.35 -3.49
N GLU A 266 15.22 -4.04 -3.30
CA GLU A 266 15.66 -3.09 -2.25
C GLU A 266 15.45 -1.63 -2.67
N LYS A 267 14.31 -1.33 -3.26
CA LYS A 267 13.86 0.00 -3.67
C LYS A 267 12.37 -0.01 -3.98
N GLU A 268 11.75 1.16 -3.97
CA GLU A 268 10.38 1.33 -4.44
C GLU A 268 10.24 0.86 -5.89
N VAL A 269 9.21 0.05 -6.15
CA VAL A 269 8.90 -0.50 -7.49
C VAL A 269 7.62 0.11 -8.02
N THR A 270 7.71 0.84 -9.13
CA THR A 270 6.54 1.29 -9.88
C THR A 270 6.37 0.46 -11.14
N LYS A 271 5.27 -0.32 -11.19
CA LYS A 271 4.92 -1.15 -12.33
C LYS A 271 3.98 -0.41 -13.27
N ASP A 272 4.30 -0.37 -14.55
CA ASP A 272 3.35 0.02 -15.59
C ASP A 272 2.59 -1.22 -16.08
N ALA A 273 1.28 -1.29 -15.77
CA ALA A 273 0.40 -2.34 -16.29
C ALA A 273 0.00 -2.08 -17.75
N GLY A 274 0.33 -0.93 -18.31
CA GLY A 274 0.07 -0.55 -19.69
C GLY A 274 -1.37 -0.14 -19.95
N GLU A 275 -1.82 -0.26 -21.18
CA GLU A 275 -3.14 0.19 -21.61
C GLU A 275 -4.23 -0.86 -21.37
N PHE A 276 -5.38 -0.41 -20.87
CA PHE A 276 -6.62 -1.18 -20.77
C PHE A 276 -7.63 -0.61 -21.75
N VAL A 277 -7.96 -1.38 -22.80
CA VAL A 277 -8.68 -0.88 -23.98
C VAL A 277 -10.16 -1.26 -23.91
N ASN A 278 -11.07 -0.30 -24.13
CA ASN A 278 -12.49 -0.58 -24.37
C ASN A 278 -12.86 -0.33 -25.84
N THR A 279 -13.84 -1.10 -26.28
CA THR A 279 -14.44 -0.95 -27.60
C THR A 279 -15.79 -0.23 -27.48
N LYS A 280 -16.05 0.74 -28.35
CA LYS A 280 -17.36 1.40 -28.41
C LYS A 280 -18.48 0.38 -28.66
N LEU A 281 -19.60 0.56 -27.97
CA LEU A 281 -20.83 -0.17 -28.30
C LEU A 281 -21.18 0.12 -29.75
N SER A 282 -21.37 -0.92 -30.55
CA SER A 282 -21.92 -0.76 -31.91
C SER A 282 -23.34 -0.22 -31.76
N ALA A 283 -23.66 0.87 -32.46
CA ALA A 283 -25.06 1.26 -32.61
C ALA A 283 -25.80 0.05 -33.19
N LEU A 284 -26.87 -0.39 -32.51
CA LEU A 284 -27.75 -1.38 -33.11
C LEU A 284 -28.21 -0.81 -34.47
N PRO A 285 -28.19 -1.60 -35.56
CA PRO A 285 -28.78 -1.14 -36.79
C PRO A 285 -30.20 -0.64 -36.47
N GLU A 286 -30.55 0.54 -36.92
CA GLU A 286 -31.94 1.01 -36.87
C GLU A 286 -32.81 0.13 -37.77
N THR A 287 -33.17 -1.08 -37.26
CA THR A 287 -34.02 -2.01 -37.99
C THR A 287 -35.49 -1.57 -38.04
N GLY A 288 -35.81 -0.40 -37.45
CA GLY A 288 -37.19 0.10 -37.31
C GLY A 288 -37.65 1.19 -38.30
N GLY A 289 -36.71 1.90 -38.96
CA GLY A 289 -37.11 3.14 -39.64
C GLY A 289 -37.78 2.95 -41.02
N ILE A 290 -37.22 2.14 -41.90
CA ILE A 290 -37.68 2.03 -43.29
C ILE A 290 -38.59 0.80 -43.49
N GLY A 291 -38.28 -0.32 -42.83
CA GLY A 291 -39.03 -1.56 -42.95
C GLY A 291 -40.47 -1.45 -42.44
N THR A 292 -40.66 -0.90 -41.26
CA THR A 292 -42.00 -0.70 -40.66
C THR A 292 -42.85 0.24 -41.47
N THR A 293 -42.29 1.32 -42.01
CA THR A 293 -43.02 2.29 -42.88
C THR A 293 -43.48 1.64 -44.18
N ILE A 294 -42.58 0.87 -44.81
CA ILE A 294 -42.91 0.13 -46.06
C ILE A 294 -43.97 -0.93 -45.80
N PHE A 295 -43.82 -1.75 -44.72
CA PHE A 295 -44.83 -2.74 -44.37
C PHE A 295 -46.17 -2.12 -43.99
N THR A 296 -46.21 -0.98 -43.31
CA THR A 296 -47.45 -0.27 -43.00
C THR A 296 -48.13 0.26 -44.27
N ILE A 297 -47.38 0.87 -45.20
CA ILE A 297 -47.94 1.39 -46.45
C ILE A 297 -48.47 0.25 -47.34
N VAL A 298 -47.69 -0.80 -47.50
CA VAL A 298 -48.09 -1.99 -48.31
C VAL A 298 -49.28 -2.70 -47.64
N GLY A 299 -49.24 -2.90 -46.35
CA GLY A 299 -50.34 -3.53 -45.58
C GLY A 299 -51.63 -2.76 -45.64
N CYS A 300 -51.60 -1.42 -45.46
CA CYS A 300 -52.78 -0.57 -45.64
C CYS A 300 -53.30 -0.59 -47.12
N GLY A 301 -52.39 -0.60 -48.08
CA GLY A 301 -52.77 -0.70 -49.49
C GLY A 301 -53.52 -2.02 -49.81
N ILE A 302 -53.06 -3.16 -49.33
CA ILE A 302 -53.72 -4.47 -49.48
C ILE A 302 -55.08 -4.47 -48.81
N MET A 303 -55.22 -3.90 -47.60
CA MET A 303 -56.51 -3.82 -46.89
C MET A 303 -57.52 -2.98 -47.65
N ILE A 304 -57.14 -1.86 -48.22
CA ILE A 304 -58.00 -0.97 -49.04
C ILE A 304 -58.43 -1.71 -50.30
N ALA A 305 -57.52 -2.40 -50.98
CA ALA A 305 -57.82 -3.17 -52.17
C ALA A 305 -58.78 -4.31 -51.88
N ALA A 306 -58.57 -5.07 -50.79
CA ALA A 306 -59.46 -6.13 -50.35
C ALA A 306 -60.87 -5.61 -50.02
N ALA A 307 -60.98 -4.50 -49.31
CA ALA A 307 -62.26 -3.88 -49.00
C ALA A 307 -62.97 -3.40 -50.31
N GLY A 308 -62.21 -2.80 -51.25
CA GLY A 308 -62.78 -2.41 -52.54
C GLY A 308 -63.34 -3.57 -53.35
N LEU A 309 -62.60 -4.70 -53.40
CA LEU A 309 -63.07 -5.90 -54.06
C LEU A 309 -64.28 -6.52 -53.37
N PHE A 310 -64.31 -6.52 -52.04
CA PHE A 310 -65.47 -7.00 -51.28
C PHE A 310 -66.74 -6.19 -51.54
N PHE A 311 -66.66 -4.88 -51.61
CA PHE A 311 -67.82 -4.03 -51.96
C PHE A 311 -68.21 -4.14 -53.43
N ALA A 312 -67.25 -4.36 -54.31
CA ALA A 312 -67.52 -4.56 -55.76
C ALA A 312 -68.23 -5.94 -55.98
N SER A 313 -67.84 -6.99 -55.28
CA SER A 313 -68.52 -8.30 -55.41
C SER A 313 -69.93 -8.26 -54.88
N ARG A 314 -70.21 -7.57 -53.75
CA ARG A 314 -71.57 -7.43 -53.19
C ARG A 314 -72.50 -6.63 -54.11
N ARG A 315 -71.98 -5.68 -54.85
CA ARG A 315 -72.75 -4.90 -55.84
C ARG A 315 -73.19 -5.74 -57.05
N LYS A 316 -72.47 -6.83 -57.37
CA LYS A 316 -72.83 -7.77 -58.44
C LYS A 316 -73.89 -8.78 -58.05
N GLU A 317 -74.05 -9.10 -56.79
CA GLU A 317 -75.10 -10.02 -56.28
C GLU A 317 -76.48 -9.37 -56.09
N ASN A 318 -76.56 -8.04 -56.12
CA ASN A 318 -77.77 -7.31 -55.93
C ASN A 318 -78.33 -6.66 -57.29
N ARG A 319 -77.98 -7.24 -58.43
CA ARG A 319 -78.54 -6.87 -59.75
C ARG A 319 -79.21 -8.05 -60.44
#